data_41932797af0ca90eee850ff5d1e4c06e
#
_entry.id   41932797af0ca90eee850ff5d1e4c06e
#
_cell.length_a   1.000
_cell.length_b   1.000
_cell.length_c   1.000
_cell.angle_alpha   90.00
_cell.angle_beta   90.00
_cell.angle_gamma   90.00
#
_symmetry.space_group_name_H-M   'P 1'
#
loop_
_entity.id
_entity.type
_entity.pdbx_description
1 polymer ?
#
loop_
_entity_poly.entity_id
_entity_poly.type
_entity_poly.pdbx_seq_one_letter_code
_entity_poly.pdbx_strand_id
1 'polypeptide(L)'
;DMIHHCRAVARGARRAQLVADLPFMTYQGSPMEALRNAGSLMKKGRMDAVKLEGGRERAAAVKAIVSAGIPVMGHLGLTPQSVHQLGGWRVQGKTAAAARRLIEDALILEDAGCYAVVLEAVPAELAGLVTRRLAIPTIGIGAGAACDGQVLVVHDLLGLFDRFTPGFVKRYADLFSEMQRAFTEY
;
A
#
# COMPACT_ATOMS: atom_id res chain seq x y z
N ASP A 1 4.78 15.55 -8.15
CA ASP A 1 5.83 14.53 -7.89
C ASP A 1 5.36 13.12 -8.27
N MET A 2 4.23 12.61 -7.75
CA MET A 2 3.77 11.22 -8.01
C MET A 2 3.68 10.88 -9.51
N ILE A 3 3.11 11.75 -10.34
CA ILE A 3 3.04 11.55 -11.79
C ILE A 3 4.43 11.39 -12.42
N HIS A 4 5.45 12.13 -11.93
CA HIS A 4 6.83 12.00 -12.40
C HIS A 4 7.37 10.58 -12.11
N HIS A 5 7.20 10.09 -10.87
CA HIS A 5 7.63 8.75 -10.48
C HIS A 5 6.87 7.66 -11.24
N CYS A 6 5.55 7.80 -11.37
CA CYS A 6 4.72 6.89 -12.18
C CYS A 6 5.24 6.75 -13.61
N ARG A 7 5.54 7.87 -14.27
CA ARG A 7 6.09 7.87 -15.63
C ARG A 7 7.47 7.21 -15.72
N ALA A 8 8.30 7.38 -14.69
CA ALA A 8 9.61 6.74 -14.64
C ALA A 8 9.47 5.22 -14.55
N VAL A 9 8.62 4.73 -13.64
CA VAL A 9 8.31 3.30 -13.49
C VAL A 9 7.68 2.72 -14.76
N ALA A 10 6.72 3.43 -15.36
CA ALA A 10 6.05 2.99 -16.59
C ALA A 10 6.99 2.84 -17.80
N ARG A 11 8.11 3.56 -17.83
CA ARG A 11 9.13 3.38 -18.88
C ARG A 11 9.98 2.11 -18.71
N GLY A 12 10.17 1.68 -17.45
CA GLY A 12 11.00 0.50 -17.13
C GLY A 12 10.21 -0.79 -16.99
N ALA A 13 8.97 -0.73 -16.56
CA ALA A 13 8.14 -1.91 -16.36
C ALA A 13 7.59 -2.44 -17.69
N ARG A 14 7.62 -3.78 -17.85
CA ARG A 14 7.17 -4.44 -19.10
C ARG A 14 6.06 -5.47 -18.88
N ARG A 15 5.96 -6.07 -17.70
CA ARG A 15 5.06 -7.19 -17.41
C ARG A 15 4.25 -7.00 -16.12
N ALA A 16 4.76 -6.22 -15.17
CA ALA A 16 4.10 -6.00 -13.90
C ALA A 16 2.93 -5.02 -14.06
N GLN A 17 1.86 -5.26 -13.32
CA GLN A 17 0.78 -4.28 -13.14
C GLN A 17 1.33 -3.06 -12.41
N LEU A 18 1.02 -1.88 -12.90
CA LEU A 18 1.47 -0.61 -12.36
C LEU A 18 0.38 0.01 -11.49
N VAL A 19 0.63 0.06 -10.19
CA VAL A 19 -0.32 0.61 -9.21
C VAL A 19 0.25 1.89 -8.61
N ALA A 20 -0.46 3.01 -8.75
CA ALA A 20 -0.05 4.30 -8.19
C ALA A 20 -0.74 4.58 -6.86
N ASP A 21 0.04 4.95 -5.85
CA ASP A 21 -0.52 5.45 -4.60
C ASP A 21 -1.11 6.84 -4.78
N LEU A 22 -2.35 7.02 -4.33
CA LEU A 22 -2.94 8.33 -4.17
C LEU A 22 -2.25 9.04 -3.00
N PRO A 23 -1.59 10.20 -3.21
CA PRO A 23 -0.92 10.93 -2.15
C PRO A 23 -1.87 11.40 -1.05
N PHE A 24 -1.32 11.68 0.13
CA PHE A 24 -2.06 12.28 1.23
C PHE A 24 -2.82 13.54 0.79
N MET A 25 -4.06 13.69 1.25
CA MET A 25 -5.00 14.76 0.91
C MET A 25 -5.45 14.80 -0.56
N THR A 26 -5.26 13.74 -1.33
CA THR A 26 -5.80 13.64 -2.69
C THR A 26 -7.06 12.76 -2.81
N TYR A 27 -7.48 12.10 -1.71
CA TYR A 27 -8.67 11.24 -1.67
C TYR A 27 -9.46 11.31 -0.34
N GLN A 28 -8.92 12.02 0.65
CA GLN A 28 -9.55 12.12 1.96
C GLN A 28 -10.67 13.16 2.00
N GLY A 29 -10.62 14.20 1.15
CA GLY A 29 -11.55 15.31 1.18
C GLY A 29 -12.95 14.96 0.67
N SER A 30 -13.06 14.34 -0.50
CA SER A 30 -14.33 13.91 -1.07
C SER A 30 -14.15 12.77 -2.10
N PRO A 31 -15.21 11.94 -2.33
CA PRO A 31 -15.18 10.92 -3.38
C PRO A 31 -14.92 11.50 -4.78
N MET A 32 -15.41 12.69 -5.07
CA MET A 32 -15.20 13.33 -6.38
C MET A 32 -13.75 13.81 -6.57
N GLU A 33 -13.11 14.29 -5.51
CA GLU A 33 -11.70 14.65 -5.51
C GLU A 33 -10.84 13.39 -5.71
N ALA A 34 -11.13 12.31 -4.99
CA ALA A 34 -10.47 11.03 -5.14
C ALA A 34 -10.55 10.52 -6.59
N LEU A 35 -11.73 10.56 -7.20
CA LEU A 35 -11.94 10.18 -8.59
C LEU A 35 -11.10 11.03 -9.58
N ARG A 36 -11.09 12.36 -9.42
CA ARG A 36 -10.31 13.25 -10.29
C ARG A 36 -8.80 12.97 -10.19
N ASN A 37 -8.30 12.75 -8.98
CA ASN A 37 -6.89 12.46 -8.73
C ASN A 37 -6.50 11.06 -9.24
N ALA A 38 -7.33 10.04 -9.03
CA ALA A 38 -7.16 8.72 -9.60
C ALA A 38 -7.08 8.78 -11.14
N GLY A 39 -8.06 9.45 -11.79
CA GLY A 39 -8.06 9.63 -13.23
C GLY A 39 -6.83 10.38 -13.76
N SER A 40 -6.26 11.30 -12.97
CA SER A 40 -5.02 11.98 -13.32
C SER A 40 -3.81 11.02 -13.32
N LEU A 41 -3.71 10.12 -12.33
CA LEU A 41 -2.66 9.10 -12.26
C LEU A 41 -2.77 8.11 -13.43
N MET A 42 -3.98 7.66 -13.77
CA MET A 42 -4.20 6.80 -14.92
C MET A 42 -3.76 7.48 -16.23
N LYS A 43 -4.29 8.66 -16.52
CA LYS A 43 -4.05 9.36 -17.79
C LYS A 43 -2.63 9.91 -17.93
N LYS A 44 -2.12 10.56 -16.89
CA LYS A 44 -0.83 11.26 -16.94
C LYS A 44 0.32 10.41 -16.41
N GLY A 45 0.04 9.52 -15.44
CA GLY A 45 1.02 8.60 -14.85
C GLY A 45 1.24 7.33 -15.69
N ARG A 46 0.29 6.96 -16.55
CA ARG A 46 0.29 5.71 -17.34
C ARG A 46 0.22 4.48 -16.42
N MET A 47 -0.64 4.55 -15.41
CA MET A 47 -0.84 3.47 -14.44
C MET A 47 -2.02 2.58 -14.83
N ASP A 48 -2.00 1.33 -14.35
CA ASP A 48 -3.06 0.35 -14.59
C ASP A 48 -4.12 0.37 -13.48
N ALA A 49 -3.73 0.81 -12.27
CA ALA A 49 -4.59 0.88 -11.09
C ALA A 49 -4.12 1.98 -10.13
N VAL A 50 -4.93 2.26 -9.13
CA VAL A 50 -4.56 3.14 -8.01
C VAL A 50 -4.69 2.42 -6.68
N LYS A 51 -3.90 2.85 -5.65
CA LYS A 51 -4.03 2.40 -4.27
C LYS A 51 -4.38 3.57 -3.36
N LEU A 52 -5.16 3.33 -2.32
CA LEU A 52 -5.46 4.29 -1.26
C LEU A 52 -5.53 3.59 0.10
N GLU A 53 -5.26 4.37 1.15
CA GLU A 53 -5.18 3.90 2.53
C GLU A 53 -6.45 4.22 3.32
N GLY A 54 -6.86 3.28 4.17
CA GLY A 54 -8.02 3.38 5.06
C GLY A 54 -9.10 2.37 4.74
N GLY A 55 -10.02 2.18 5.71
CA GLY A 55 -11.09 1.20 5.66
C GLY A 55 -12.43 1.79 5.26
N ARG A 56 -13.45 1.54 6.12
CA ARG A 56 -14.86 1.95 5.90
C ARG A 56 -15.04 3.43 5.56
N GLU A 57 -14.21 4.29 6.11
CA GLU A 57 -14.25 5.73 5.86
C GLU A 57 -13.82 6.12 4.43
N ARG A 58 -13.24 5.18 3.69
CA ARG A 58 -12.82 5.36 2.29
C ARG A 58 -13.72 4.63 1.28
N ALA A 59 -14.69 3.84 1.75
CA ALA A 59 -15.57 3.05 0.88
C ALA A 59 -16.28 3.89 -0.18
N ALA A 60 -16.72 5.10 0.17
CA ALA A 60 -17.37 6.00 -0.80
C ALA A 60 -16.41 6.48 -1.90
N ALA A 61 -15.15 6.76 -1.55
CA ALA A 61 -14.11 7.13 -2.52
C ALA A 61 -13.77 5.94 -3.43
N VAL A 62 -13.61 4.73 -2.86
CA VAL A 62 -13.40 3.49 -3.63
C VAL A 62 -14.54 3.29 -4.62
N LYS A 63 -15.80 3.32 -4.17
CA LYS A 63 -16.97 3.14 -5.06
C LYS A 63 -17.00 4.16 -6.20
N ALA A 64 -16.69 5.42 -5.93
CA ALA A 64 -16.65 6.46 -6.96
C ALA A 64 -15.57 6.19 -8.03
N ILE A 65 -14.37 5.76 -7.60
CA ILE A 65 -13.25 5.46 -8.49
C ILE A 65 -13.56 4.21 -9.32
N VAL A 66 -14.02 3.12 -8.69
CA VAL A 66 -14.36 1.85 -9.33
C VAL A 66 -15.50 2.02 -10.35
N SER A 67 -16.53 2.81 -10.00
CA SER A 67 -17.66 3.09 -10.90
C SER A 67 -17.25 3.82 -12.18
N ALA A 68 -16.11 4.51 -12.17
CA ALA A 68 -15.54 5.15 -13.36
C ALA A 68 -14.62 4.21 -14.17
N GLY A 69 -14.54 2.92 -13.81
CA GLY A 69 -13.75 1.92 -14.52
C GLY A 69 -12.26 1.91 -14.12
N ILE A 70 -11.88 2.50 -12.99
CA ILE A 70 -10.49 2.52 -12.49
C ILE A 70 -10.35 1.44 -11.41
N PRO A 71 -9.44 0.44 -11.60
CA PRO A 71 -9.19 -0.56 -10.57
C PRO A 71 -8.56 0.05 -9.31
N VAL A 72 -9.04 -0.37 -8.13
CA VAL A 72 -8.59 0.14 -6.84
C VAL A 72 -8.03 -0.98 -5.98
N MET A 73 -6.84 -0.79 -5.46
CA MET A 73 -6.24 -1.60 -4.39
C MET A 73 -6.45 -0.88 -3.04
N GLY A 74 -6.99 -1.58 -2.06
CA GLY A 74 -7.11 -1.06 -0.69
C GLY A 74 -5.83 -1.23 0.10
N HIS A 75 -5.70 -0.52 1.24
CA HIS A 75 -4.58 -0.69 2.14
C HIS A 75 -5.03 -0.52 3.60
N LEU A 76 -4.83 -1.56 4.39
CA LEU A 76 -5.22 -1.66 5.80
C LEU A 76 -4.04 -2.03 6.70
N GLY A 77 -4.24 -1.88 8.00
CA GLY A 77 -3.22 -2.09 9.01
C GLY A 77 -2.50 -0.80 9.35
N LEU A 78 -1.20 -0.80 9.34
CA LEU A 78 -0.41 0.42 9.39
C LEU A 78 -0.56 1.14 8.05
N THR A 79 -1.14 2.32 8.11
CA THR A 79 -1.30 3.19 6.95
C THR A 79 -0.38 4.40 7.14
N PRO A 80 0.76 4.47 6.41
CA PRO A 80 1.78 5.51 6.60
C PRO A 80 1.23 6.94 6.55
N GLN A 81 0.25 7.20 5.70
CA GLN A 81 -0.38 8.52 5.60
C GLN A 81 -1.18 8.91 6.85
N SER A 82 -1.56 7.94 7.67
CA SER A 82 -2.28 8.14 8.94
C SER A 82 -1.41 7.91 10.17
N VAL A 83 -0.07 7.86 10.03
CA VAL A 83 0.87 7.49 11.09
C VAL A 83 0.71 8.32 12.36
N HIS A 84 0.41 9.61 12.23
CA HIS A 84 0.19 10.50 13.37
C HIS A 84 -1.07 10.13 14.16
N GLN A 85 -2.16 9.78 13.46
CA GLN A 85 -3.41 9.33 14.08
C GLN A 85 -3.25 7.96 14.74
N LEU A 86 -2.41 7.09 14.17
CA LEU A 86 -2.13 5.74 14.69
C LEU A 86 -1.13 5.73 15.86
N GLY A 87 -0.57 6.88 16.23
CA GLY A 87 0.39 7.01 17.32
C GLY A 87 1.78 6.47 16.96
N GLY A 88 2.18 6.56 15.69
CA GLY A 88 3.49 6.16 15.19
C GLY A 88 3.48 4.83 14.44
N TRP A 89 4.69 4.36 14.10
CA TRP A 89 4.93 3.12 13.35
C TRP A 89 4.71 1.89 14.25
N ARG A 90 3.47 1.43 14.35
CA ARG A 90 3.07 0.34 15.26
C ARG A 90 2.26 -0.71 14.53
N VAL A 91 2.45 -1.97 14.94
CA VAL A 91 1.59 -3.09 14.51
C VAL A 91 0.14 -2.82 14.89
N GLN A 92 -0.76 -2.93 13.94
CA GLN A 92 -2.19 -2.71 14.06
C GLN A 92 -2.95 -4.03 14.27
N GLY A 93 -4.16 -3.97 14.82
CA GLY A 93 -5.00 -5.17 15.00
C GLY A 93 -4.60 -6.08 16.18
N LYS A 94 -3.84 -5.57 17.18
CA LYS A 94 -3.36 -6.38 18.32
C LYS A 94 -4.46 -6.75 19.34
N THR A 95 -5.53 -5.99 19.44
CA THR A 95 -6.64 -6.29 20.35
C THR A 95 -7.77 -6.95 19.58
N ALA A 96 -8.62 -7.74 20.28
CA ALA A 96 -9.76 -8.39 19.66
C ALA A 96 -10.71 -7.40 18.95
N ALA A 97 -10.92 -6.22 19.53
CA ALA A 97 -11.73 -5.17 18.92
C ALA A 97 -11.09 -4.61 17.65
N ALA A 98 -9.78 -4.29 17.69
CA ALA A 98 -9.04 -3.80 16.53
C ALA A 98 -8.94 -4.85 15.42
N ALA A 99 -8.74 -6.13 15.77
CA ALA A 99 -8.73 -7.23 14.81
C ALA A 99 -10.08 -7.39 14.11
N ARG A 100 -11.18 -7.36 14.87
CA ARG A 100 -12.54 -7.42 14.32
C ARG A 100 -12.80 -6.26 13.37
N ARG A 101 -12.46 -5.05 13.77
CA ARG A 101 -12.61 -3.86 12.93
C ARG A 101 -11.83 -3.98 11.62
N LEU A 102 -10.59 -4.48 11.66
CA LEU A 102 -9.76 -4.65 10.47
C LEU A 102 -10.37 -5.67 9.50
N ILE A 103 -10.93 -6.77 10.01
CA ILE A 103 -11.64 -7.76 9.19
C ILE A 103 -12.89 -7.12 8.54
N GLU A 104 -13.68 -6.39 9.31
CA GLU A 104 -14.86 -5.68 8.79
C GLU A 104 -14.48 -4.67 7.72
N ASP A 105 -13.43 -3.90 7.95
CA ASP A 105 -12.93 -2.91 7.00
C ASP A 105 -12.44 -3.57 5.70
N ALA A 106 -11.81 -4.74 5.78
CA ALA A 106 -11.39 -5.50 4.60
C ALA A 106 -12.58 -5.96 3.75
N LEU A 107 -13.63 -6.50 4.39
CA LEU A 107 -14.87 -6.89 3.70
C LEU A 107 -15.60 -5.68 3.08
N ILE A 108 -15.59 -4.54 3.75
CA ILE A 108 -16.20 -3.30 3.23
C ILE A 108 -15.43 -2.80 1.99
N LEU A 109 -14.10 -2.91 1.97
CA LEU A 109 -13.29 -2.53 0.80
C LEU A 109 -13.53 -3.48 -0.38
N GLU A 110 -13.65 -4.79 -0.13
CA GLU A 110 -14.04 -5.76 -1.15
C GLU A 110 -15.43 -5.44 -1.72
N ASP A 111 -16.43 -5.21 -0.87
CA ASP A 111 -17.79 -4.82 -1.28
C ASP A 111 -17.80 -3.48 -2.04
N ALA A 112 -16.90 -2.57 -1.70
CA ALA A 112 -16.74 -1.31 -2.42
C ALA A 112 -16.12 -1.47 -3.82
N GLY A 113 -15.59 -2.66 -4.16
CA GLY A 113 -15.03 -3.02 -5.45
C GLY A 113 -13.51 -2.97 -5.53
N CYS A 114 -12.79 -2.99 -4.42
CA CYS A 114 -11.34 -3.21 -4.46
C CYS A 114 -11.05 -4.57 -5.09
N TYR A 115 -10.02 -4.65 -5.97
CA TYR A 115 -9.58 -5.91 -6.56
C TYR A 115 -8.51 -6.63 -5.76
N ALA A 116 -7.86 -5.95 -4.80
CA ALA A 116 -6.86 -6.47 -3.88
C ALA A 116 -6.76 -5.58 -2.65
N VAL A 117 -6.19 -6.11 -1.55
CA VAL A 117 -5.95 -5.34 -0.32
C VAL A 117 -4.53 -5.59 0.18
N VAL A 118 -3.79 -4.50 0.45
CA VAL A 118 -2.53 -4.54 1.18
C VAL A 118 -2.81 -4.64 2.67
N LEU A 119 -2.09 -5.52 3.36
CA LEU A 119 -2.09 -5.67 4.82
C LEU A 119 -0.70 -5.32 5.34
N GLU A 120 -0.55 -4.17 6.01
CA GLU A 120 0.75 -3.71 6.51
C GLU A 120 0.81 -3.78 8.03
N ALA A 121 1.91 -4.37 8.54
CA ALA A 121 2.24 -4.44 9.96
C ALA A 121 1.04 -4.87 10.83
N VAL A 122 0.46 -6.02 10.51
CA VAL A 122 -0.61 -6.69 11.28
C VAL A 122 -0.12 -8.07 11.77
N PRO A 123 -0.66 -8.63 12.87
CA PRO A 123 -0.32 -9.98 13.31
C PRO A 123 -0.55 -11.01 12.19
N ALA A 124 0.36 -11.97 12.04
CA ALA A 124 0.33 -12.97 10.97
C ALA A 124 -0.97 -13.81 10.98
N GLU A 125 -1.46 -14.17 12.15
CA GLU A 125 -2.71 -14.93 12.32
C GLU A 125 -3.92 -14.12 11.85
N LEU A 126 -3.92 -12.80 12.14
CA LEU A 126 -4.97 -11.89 11.68
C LEU A 126 -4.93 -11.72 10.17
N ALA A 127 -3.74 -11.52 9.59
CA ALA A 127 -3.58 -11.44 8.14
C ALA A 127 -4.07 -12.71 7.45
N GLY A 128 -3.69 -13.89 7.94
CA GLY A 128 -4.18 -15.16 7.42
C GLY A 128 -5.69 -15.35 7.56
N LEU A 129 -6.30 -14.81 8.62
CA LEU A 129 -7.75 -14.84 8.79
C LEU A 129 -8.45 -13.92 7.77
N VAL A 130 -7.92 -12.71 7.53
CA VAL A 130 -8.43 -11.79 6.52
C VAL A 130 -8.32 -12.42 5.12
N THR A 131 -7.16 -12.95 4.77
CA THR A 131 -6.92 -13.63 3.47
C THR A 131 -7.94 -14.74 3.20
N ARG A 132 -8.24 -15.57 4.20
CA ARG A 132 -9.26 -16.65 4.04
C ARG A 132 -10.69 -16.15 3.93
N ARG A 133 -10.97 -14.92 4.34
CA ARG A 133 -12.32 -14.33 4.31
C ARG A 133 -12.65 -13.54 3.07
N LEU A 134 -11.62 -12.99 2.43
CA LEU A 134 -11.77 -12.25 1.20
C LEU A 134 -11.78 -13.18 -0.01
N ALA A 135 -12.51 -12.82 -1.05
CA ALA A 135 -12.44 -13.46 -2.36
C ALA A 135 -11.39 -12.79 -3.28
N ILE A 136 -10.90 -11.61 -2.89
CA ILE A 136 -9.86 -10.86 -3.57
C ILE A 136 -8.49 -11.10 -2.93
N PRO A 137 -7.37 -11.03 -3.69
CA PRO A 137 -6.04 -11.28 -3.17
C PRO A 137 -5.60 -10.26 -2.11
N THR A 138 -4.83 -10.75 -1.14
CA THR A 138 -4.16 -9.95 -0.12
C THR A 138 -2.66 -9.88 -0.39
N ILE A 139 -2.05 -8.71 -0.14
CA ILE A 139 -0.62 -8.46 -0.30
C ILE A 139 -0.05 -8.04 1.05
N GLY A 140 0.82 -8.87 1.63
CA GLY A 140 1.38 -8.62 2.96
C GLY A 140 2.69 -7.82 2.92
N ILE A 141 2.86 -6.94 3.91
CA ILE A 141 4.14 -6.32 4.26
C ILE A 141 4.21 -6.24 5.78
N GLY A 142 5.11 -7.01 6.39
CA GLY A 142 5.12 -7.19 7.84
C GLY A 142 3.83 -7.81 8.40
N ALA A 143 3.19 -8.69 7.63
CA ALA A 143 1.91 -9.33 7.95
C ALA A 143 2.01 -10.86 7.98
N GLY A 144 3.22 -11.43 7.94
CA GLY A 144 3.46 -12.87 7.86
C GLY A 144 3.27 -13.45 6.45
N ALA A 145 3.45 -14.77 6.33
CA ALA A 145 3.50 -15.47 5.04
C ALA A 145 2.14 -15.95 4.52
N ALA A 146 1.05 -15.70 5.24
CA ALA A 146 -0.26 -16.25 4.91
C ALA A 146 -1.10 -15.36 3.96
N CYS A 147 -0.55 -14.26 3.47
CA CYS A 147 -1.13 -13.47 2.40
C CYS A 147 -0.83 -14.10 1.03
N ASP A 148 -1.65 -13.81 0.01
CA ASP A 148 -1.48 -14.35 -1.35
C ASP A 148 -0.24 -13.79 -2.05
N GLY A 149 0.19 -12.59 -1.71
CA GLY A 149 1.40 -11.94 -2.20
C GLY A 149 2.16 -11.20 -1.11
N GLN A 150 3.39 -10.79 -1.44
CA GLN A 150 4.27 -10.01 -0.55
C GLN A 150 4.81 -8.80 -1.30
N VAL A 151 5.01 -7.69 -0.60
CA VAL A 151 5.65 -6.49 -1.12
C VAL A 151 6.74 -6.00 -0.17
N LEU A 152 7.79 -5.42 -0.72
CA LEU A 152 8.83 -4.72 0.02
C LEU A 152 9.08 -3.34 -0.59
N VAL A 153 9.36 -2.37 0.26
CA VAL A 153 9.84 -1.06 -0.16
C VAL A 153 11.23 -1.22 -0.79
N VAL A 154 11.46 -0.63 -1.96
CA VAL A 154 12.72 -0.77 -2.70
C VAL A 154 13.94 -0.29 -1.90
N HIS A 155 13.79 0.75 -1.07
CA HIS A 155 14.87 1.24 -0.20
C HIS A 155 15.27 0.20 0.85
N ASP A 156 14.30 -0.52 1.40
CA ASP A 156 14.55 -1.60 2.35
C ASP A 156 15.18 -2.81 1.66
N LEU A 157 14.60 -3.21 0.51
CA LEU A 157 15.07 -4.34 -0.28
C LEU A 157 16.53 -4.20 -0.72
N LEU A 158 16.93 -3.01 -1.14
CA LEU A 158 18.27 -2.72 -1.64
C LEU A 158 19.23 -2.20 -0.56
N GLY A 159 18.78 -2.02 0.68
CA GLY A 159 19.60 -1.47 1.76
C GLY A 159 20.04 -0.03 1.48
N LEU A 160 19.15 0.81 0.95
CA LEU A 160 19.40 2.24 0.69
C LEU A 160 19.19 3.11 1.92
N PHE A 161 18.53 2.59 2.96
CA PHE A 161 18.25 3.30 4.21
C PHE A 161 19.01 2.64 5.36
N ASP A 162 19.86 3.43 6.04
CA ASP A 162 20.81 2.94 7.05
C ASP A 162 20.34 3.09 8.49
N ARG A 163 19.41 4.03 8.76
CA ARG A 163 19.03 4.41 10.12
C ARG A 163 18.16 3.38 10.84
N PHE A 164 17.36 2.63 10.10
CA PHE A 164 16.44 1.66 10.66
C PHE A 164 16.08 0.58 9.64
N THR A 165 15.99 -0.67 10.08
CA THR A 165 15.51 -1.79 9.28
C THR A 165 14.36 -2.45 10.03
N PRO A 166 13.12 -2.45 9.50
CA PRO A 166 12.02 -3.17 10.11
C PRO A 166 12.35 -4.66 10.26
N GLY A 167 11.94 -5.27 11.38
CA GLY A 167 12.28 -6.68 11.69
C GLY A 167 11.75 -7.72 10.69
N PHE A 168 10.79 -7.36 9.84
CA PHE A 168 10.27 -8.23 8.79
C PHE A 168 11.01 -8.08 7.45
N VAL A 169 11.93 -7.13 7.32
CA VAL A 169 12.65 -6.85 6.08
C VAL A 169 13.83 -7.80 5.92
N LYS A 170 13.88 -8.49 4.79
CA LYS A 170 15.09 -9.13 4.28
C LYS A 170 15.75 -8.19 3.28
N ARG A 171 16.96 -7.74 3.58
CA ARG A 171 17.81 -7.00 2.63
C ARG A 171 18.42 -7.97 1.62
N TYR A 172 18.46 -7.59 0.35
CA TYR A 172 19.06 -8.34 -0.75
C TYR A 172 20.34 -7.70 -1.27
N ALA A 173 20.62 -6.46 -0.85
CA ALA A 173 21.85 -5.71 -1.13
C ALA A 173 22.13 -4.72 0.00
N ASP A 174 23.31 -4.12 0.00
CA ASP A 174 23.72 -3.03 0.91
C ASP A 174 24.29 -1.86 0.09
N LEU A 175 23.41 -1.25 -0.72
CA LEU A 175 23.81 -0.18 -1.62
C LEU A 175 24.18 1.11 -0.89
N PHE A 176 23.69 1.34 0.33
CA PHE A 176 24.08 2.50 1.12
C PHE A 176 25.60 2.49 1.39
N SER A 177 26.11 1.38 1.92
CA SER A 177 27.54 1.24 2.23
C SER A 177 28.41 1.34 0.96
N GLU A 178 27.98 0.72 -0.14
CA GLU A 178 28.72 0.77 -1.41
C GLU A 178 28.78 2.21 -1.97
N MET A 179 27.67 2.93 -1.96
CA MET A 179 27.63 4.32 -2.40
C MET A 179 28.49 5.23 -1.51
N GLN A 180 28.38 5.07 -0.18
CA GLN A 180 29.18 5.83 0.78
C GLN A 180 30.69 5.61 0.54
N ARG A 181 31.11 4.35 0.39
CA ARG A 181 32.48 4.01 0.09
C ARG A 181 32.97 4.70 -1.20
N ALA A 182 32.20 4.57 -2.29
CA ALA A 182 32.56 5.15 -3.57
C ALA A 182 32.72 6.68 -3.52
N PHE A 183 31.81 7.37 -2.83
CA PHE A 183 31.91 8.83 -2.65
C PHE A 183 33.10 9.23 -1.77
N THR A 184 33.42 8.40 -0.75
CA THR A 184 34.57 8.68 0.15
C THR A 184 35.90 8.47 -0.55
N GLU A 185 36.00 7.47 -1.42
CA GLU A 185 37.21 7.18 -2.21
C GLU A 185 37.46 8.19 -3.31
N TYR A 186 36.40 8.75 -3.92
CA TYR A 186 36.51 9.85 -4.90
C TYR A 186 37.05 11.14 -4.26
#